data_653e2ed716da82239d2218223271dbb3
#
_entry.id   653e2ed716da82239d2218223271dbb3
#
_cell.length_a   1.000
_cell.length_b   1.000
_cell.length_c   1.000
_cell.angle_alpha   90.00
_cell.angle_beta   90.00
_cell.angle_gamma   90.00
#
_symmetry.space_group_name_H-M   'P 1'
#
loop_
_entity.id
_entity.type
_entity.pdbx_description
1 polymer ?
#
loop_
_entity_poly.entity_id
_entity_poly.type
_entity_poly.pdbx_seq_one_letter_code
_entity_poly.pdbx_strand_id
1 'polypeptide(L)'
;MRCGYCEWRCEIDESKFGVCRMYHVVHGEIRERFPNRWSTYAMSRMESLPFYHVYPGSRVMTLGTFGCNFSCRYCSNGYIALRDPAEQTAGMYELTPAELVRMALKLECFAIVFNVNEPAVSLPTLQELKVHADEAGLALGCLTNAYTTAESTHMLAEIFSFINIGLKGFTKEFHREYIGVADVEPILRNIRALAAARHVEVTTPIVQGVNEADIPLIADFLAGIDREIPWHAFRLLPEHEMKDSAYPNIEAVNQALNDARSRLDYVYFHNFVGSEWVNSACPACGRVVIERISLGCGGDKLDRFHCIDNRCPGCGYAIRMHGTLVERFHKEVAR
;
A
#
# COMPACT_ATOMS: atom_id res chain seq x y z
N MET A 1 -29.59 -5.59 -4.50
CA MET A 1 -28.61 -6.66 -4.80
C MET A 1 -27.49 -6.62 -3.78
N ARG A 2 -26.85 -7.76 -3.49
CA ARG A 2 -25.76 -7.82 -2.53
C ARG A 2 -24.42 -7.59 -3.25
N CYS A 3 -23.69 -6.53 -2.87
CA CYS A 3 -22.35 -6.23 -3.42
C CYS A 3 -21.33 -7.27 -2.95
N GLY A 4 -20.52 -7.79 -3.87
CA GLY A 4 -19.56 -8.86 -3.61
C GLY A 4 -18.10 -8.40 -3.47
N TYR A 5 -17.78 -7.11 -3.57
CA TYR A 5 -16.40 -6.66 -3.67
C TYR A 5 -15.64 -6.58 -2.35
N CYS A 6 -16.34 -6.37 -1.22
CA CYS A 6 -15.69 -6.34 0.09
C CYS A 6 -16.57 -6.98 1.17
N GLU A 7 -16.02 -7.19 2.35
CA GLU A 7 -16.71 -7.91 3.45
C GLU A 7 -17.89 -7.15 4.08
N TRP A 8 -18.10 -5.90 3.70
CA TRP A 8 -19.36 -5.20 4.01
C TRP A 8 -20.57 -5.84 3.35
N ARG A 9 -20.39 -6.45 2.17
CA ARG A 9 -21.47 -7.12 1.42
C ARG A 9 -22.75 -6.31 1.39
N CYS A 10 -22.61 -5.01 1.13
CA CYS A 10 -23.71 -4.03 1.18
C CYS A 10 -24.90 -4.45 0.32
N GLU A 11 -26.11 -4.26 0.85
CA GLU A 11 -27.33 -4.32 0.04
C GLU A 11 -27.48 -2.98 -0.71
N ILE A 12 -27.39 -3.03 -2.02
CA ILE A 12 -27.43 -1.87 -2.93
C ILE A 12 -28.52 -2.02 -3.99
N ASP A 13 -29.03 -0.90 -4.47
CA ASP A 13 -29.99 -0.83 -5.57
C ASP A 13 -29.71 0.39 -6.47
N GLU A 14 -30.65 0.79 -7.30
CA GLU A 14 -30.49 1.95 -8.21
C GLU A 14 -30.34 3.28 -7.47
N SER A 15 -30.86 3.39 -6.24
CA SER A 15 -30.85 4.60 -5.43
C SER A 15 -29.97 4.50 -4.16
N LYS A 16 -29.68 3.28 -3.72
CA LYS A 16 -28.95 2.99 -2.49
C LYS A 16 -27.54 2.50 -2.81
N PHE A 17 -26.55 3.24 -2.38
CA PHE A 17 -25.14 2.91 -2.53
C PHE A 17 -24.60 2.20 -1.28
N GLY A 18 -23.51 1.44 -1.45
CA GLY A 18 -22.78 0.85 -0.34
C GLY A 18 -21.93 1.88 0.43
N VAL A 19 -21.25 1.43 1.49
CA VAL A 19 -20.39 2.30 2.35
C VAL A 19 -19.33 3.04 1.56
N CYS A 20 -18.77 2.43 0.52
CA CYS A 20 -17.74 3.05 -0.34
C CYS A 20 -18.31 4.07 -1.34
N ARG A 21 -19.63 4.05 -1.61
CA ARG A 21 -20.35 4.90 -2.58
C ARG A 21 -19.86 4.79 -4.03
N MET A 22 -19.15 3.70 -4.36
CA MET A 22 -18.54 3.50 -5.68
C MET A 22 -19.30 2.52 -6.56
N TYR A 23 -20.26 1.77 -5.99
CA TYR A 23 -21.06 0.80 -6.74
C TYR A 23 -22.55 1.08 -6.58
N HIS A 24 -23.29 0.83 -7.67
CA HIS A 24 -24.73 0.91 -7.73
C HIS A 24 -25.30 -0.21 -8.63
N VAL A 25 -26.62 -0.30 -8.72
CA VAL A 25 -27.30 -1.23 -9.62
C VAL A 25 -27.77 -0.47 -10.84
N VAL A 26 -27.49 -0.98 -12.03
CA VAL A 26 -27.99 -0.47 -13.32
C VAL A 26 -28.52 -1.66 -14.11
N HIS A 27 -29.80 -1.61 -14.49
CA HIS A 27 -30.47 -2.68 -15.25
C HIS A 27 -30.26 -4.09 -14.64
N GLY A 28 -30.30 -4.18 -13.29
CA GLY A 28 -30.15 -5.44 -12.59
C GLY A 28 -28.73 -5.97 -12.45
N GLU A 29 -27.70 -5.16 -12.76
CA GLU A 29 -26.28 -5.51 -12.60
C GLU A 29 -25.58 -4.50 -11.71
N ILE A 30 -24.60 -4.98 -10.94
CA ILE A 30 -23.73 -4.10 -10.13
C ILE A 30 -22.69 -3.47 -11.05
N ARG A 31 -22.67 -2.14 -11.09
CA ARG A 31 -21.75 -1.34 -11.91
C ARG A 31 -20.98 -0.35 -11.05
N GLU A 32 -19.78 -0.01 -11.48
CA GLU A 32 -19.00 1.10 -10.94
C GLU A 32 -19.69 2.43 -11.29
N ARG A 33 -19.83 3.34 -10.32
CA ARG A 33 -20.50 4.63 -10.51
C ARG A 33 -19.68 5.63 -11.32
N PHE A 34 -18.37 5.55 -11.19
CA PHE A 34 -17.42 6.52 -11.74
C PHE A 34 -16.27 5.81 -12.47
N PRO A 35 -16.56 5.01 -13.51
CA PRO A 35 -15.52 4.34 -14.29
C PRO A 35 -14.59 5.38 -14.92
N ASN A 36 -13.29 5.10 -14.97
CA ASN A 36 -12.28 5.96 -15.59
C ASN A 36 -12.20 7.39 -14.99
N ARG A 37 -12.63 7.55 -13.74
CA ARG A 37 -12.54 8.82 -12.99
C ARG A 37 -11.45 8.71 -11.92
N TRP A 38 -10.46 9.58 -12.00
CA TRP A 38 -9.29 9.55 -11.14
C TRP A 38 -9.25 10.79 -10.25
N SER A 39 -8.98 10.59 -8.98
CA SER A 39 -8.77 11.70 -8.04
C SER A 39 -7.37 12.29 -8.18
N THR A 40 -6.43 11.46 -8.58
CA THR A 40 -5.04 11.84 -8.76
C THR A 40 -4.33 10.91 -9.75
N TYR A 41 -3.35 11.49 -10.44
CA TYR A 41 -2.26 10.77 -11.08
C TYR A 41 -0.99 11.62 -10.92
N ALA A 42 0.10 11.00 -10.51
CA ALA A 42 1.35 11.70 -10.24
C ALA A 42 2.55 10.81 -10.47
N MET A 43 3.70 11.41 -10.79
CA MET A 43 4.97 10.68 -10.76
C MET A 43 5.49 10.59 -9.34
N SER A 44 6.04 9.43 -8.99
CA SER A 44 6.71 9.18 -7.72
C SER A 44 7.93 8.28 -7.93
N ARG A 45 8.64 8.00 -6.84
CA ARG A 45 9.67 6.96 -6.78
C ARG A 45 9.11 5.77 -6.02
N MET A 46 9.59 4.57 -6.34
CA MET A 46 9.14 3.37 -5.64
C MET A 46 9.38 3.47 -4.14
N GLU A 47 10.53 4.00 -3.71
CA GLU A 47 10.89 4.17 -2.31
C GLU A 47 10.05 5.22 -1.56
N SER A 48 9.39 6.14 -2.28
CA SER A 48 8.45 7.10 -1.66
C SER A 48 7.10 6.44 -1.34
N LEU A 49 6.88 5.25 -1.87
CA LEU A 49 5.81 4.34 -1.49
C LEU A 49 6.40 3.28 -0.55
N PRO A 50 5.63 2.60 0.28
CA PRO A 50 6.14 1.54 1.14
C PRO A 50 6.40 0.23 0.35
N PHE A 51 7.27 0.32 -0.66
CA PHE A 51 7.78 -0.77 -1.49
C PHE A 51 9.29 -0.70 -1.54
N TYR A 52 9.94 -1.36 -0.57
CA TYR A 52 11.39 -1.32 -0.45
C TYR A 52 12.09 -2.49 -1.14
N HIS A 53 11.32 -3.54 -1.43
CA HIS A 53 11.80 -4.75 -2.09
C HIS A 53 11.21 -4.92 -3.50
N VAL A 54 10.83 -3.81 -4.14
CA VAL A 54 10.22 -3.80 -5.48
C VAL A 54 10.98 -2.81 -6.36
N TYR A 55 11.56 -3.28 -7.46
CA TYR A 55 12.21 -2.47 -8.50
C TYR A 55 12.95 -1.22 -7.95
N PRO A 56 13.98 -1.38 -7.10
CA PRO A 56 14.66 -0.27 -6.44
C PRO A 56 15.14 0.81 -7.42
N GLY A 57 14.98 2.08 -7.06
CA GLY A 57 15.38 3.23 -7.87
C GLY A 57 14.41 3.59 -9.00
N SER A 58 13.31 2.84 -9.18
CA SER A 58 12.40 3.05 -10.29
C SER A 58 11.50 4.28 -10.09
N ARG A 59 11.16 4.91 -11.23
CA ARG A 59 10.09 5.91 -11.34
C ARG A 59 8.77 5.19 -11.54
N VAL A 60 7.72 5.63 -10.86
CA VAL A 60 6.38 5.05 -10.97
C VAL A 60 5.34 6.14 -11.17
N MET A 61 4.24 5.79 -11.82
CA MET A 61 3.03 6.61 -11.82
C MET A 61 2.11 6.12 -10.71
N THR A 62 1.73 7.01 -9.80
CA THR A 62 0.71 6.72 -8.77
C THR A 62 -0.66 7.15 -9.27
N LEU A 63 -1.67 6.33 -9.02
CA LEU A 63 -3.06 6.59 -9.35
C LEU A 63 -3.94 6.46 -8.11
N GLY A 64 -5.04 7.20 -8.08
CA GLY A 64 -6.11 7.03 -7.11
C GLY A 64 -7.46 7.36 -7.72
N THR A 65 -8.51 6.67 -7.28
CA THR A 65 -9.91 6.98 -7.57
C THR A 65 -10.55 7.70 -6.39
N PHE A 66 -11.79 7.42 -6.07
CA PHE A 66 -12.54 7.99 -4.97
C PHE A 66 -13.09 6.87 -4.08
N GLY A 67 -13.58 7.24 -2.89
CA GLY A 67 -14.21 6.30 -1.98
C GLY A 67 -13.25 5.33 -1.32
N CYS A 68 -13.70 4.72 -0.24
CA CYS A 68 -13.03 3.66 0.49
C CYS A 68 -14.08 2.83 1.24
N ASN A 69 -13.79 1.57 1.50
CA ASN A 69 -14.61 0.73 2.36
C ASN A 69 -14.26 0.83 3.85
N PHE A 70 -13.25 1.66 4.20
CA PHE A 70 -12.89 2.05 5.57
C PHE A 70 -13.27 3.51 5.85
N SER A 71 -13.41 3.84 7.14
CA SER A 71 -13.59 5.18 7.67
C SER A 71 -12.53 5.52 8.73
N CYS A 72 -11.25 5.31 8.40
CA CYS A 72 -10.15 5.53 9.33
C CYS A 72 -10.14 6.96 9.90
N ARG A 73 -10.17 7.11 11.21
CA ARG A 73 -10.19 8.41 11.92
C ARG A 73 -8.95 9.28 11.66
N TYR A 74 -7.84 8.67 11.24
CA TYR A 74 -6.58 9.34 10.92
C TYR A 74 -6.28 9.39 9.41
N CYS A 75 -7.28 9.22 8.54
CA CYS A 75 -7.04 9.15 7.11
C CYS A 75 -6.57 10.48 6.53
N SER A 76 -5.31 10.58 6.11
CA SER A 76 -4.76 11.76 5.44
C SER A 76 -5.46 12.07 4.10
N ASN A 77 -6.07 11.05 3.49
CA ASN A 77 -6.82 11.17 2.24
C ASN A 77 -8.34 11.21 2.46
N GLY A 78 -8.80 11.53 3.70
CA GLY A 78 -10.22 11.52 4.05
C GLY A 78 -11.09 12.40 3.15
N TYR A 79 -10.54 13.47 2.60
CA TYR A 79 -11.22 14.36 1.65
C TYR A 79 -11.54 13.70 0.29
N ILE A 80 -10.84 12.63 -0.08
CA ILE A 80 -11.09 11.82 -1.29
C ILE A 80 -11.85 10.54 -0.92
N ALA A 81 -11.39 9.86 0.13
CA ALA A 81 -11.82 8.51 0.48
C ALA A 81 -13.19 8.46 1.17
N LEU A 82 -13.56 9.51 1.93
CA LEU A 82 -14.73 9.48 2.82
C LEU A 82 -15.92 10.34 2.34
N ARG A 83 -15.76 11.06 1.25
CA ARG A 83 -16.83 11.88 0.65
C ARG A 83 -17.50 11.17 -0.52
N ASP A 84 -18.76 11.51 -0.81
CA ASP A 84 -19.39 11.03 -2.03
C ASP A 84 -18.73 11.70 -3.26
N PRO A 85 -18.22 10.93 -4.22
CA PRO A 85 -17.62 11.50 -5.42
C PRO A 85 -18.55 12.41 -6.21
N ALA A 86 -19.88 12.18 -6.16
CA ALA A 86 -20.86 13.04 -6.81
C ALA A 86 -20.90 14.48 -6.26
N GLU A 87 -20.44 14.68 -5.01
CA GLU A 87 -20.37 15.99 -4.36
C GLU A 87 -19.04 16.71 -4.60
N GLN A 88 -18.08 16.04 -5.26
CA GLN A 88 -16.75 16.59 -5.52
C GLN A 88 -16.71 17.29 -6.87
N THR A 89 -16.57 18.60 -6.85
CA THR A 89 -16.55 19.44 -8.07
C THR A 89 -15.14 19.74 -8.59
N ALA A 90 -14.09 19.46 -7.83
CA ALA A 90 -12.71 19.74 -8.20
C ALA A 90 -11.82 18.49 -8.11
N GLY A 91 -10.86 18.37 -9.04
CA GLY A 91 -9.82 17.32 -9.00
C GLY A 91 -10.26 15.95 -9.50
N MET A 92 -11.33 15.88 -10.29
CA MET A 92 -11.72 14.65 -10.98
C MET A 92 -11.19 14.67 -12.40
N TYR A 93 -10.28 13.73 -12.71
CA TYR A 93 -9.70 13.59 -14.03
C TYR A 93 -10.41 12.44 -14.77
N GLU A 94 -10.82 12.67 -16.00
CA GLU A 94 -11.39 11.66 -16.87
C GLU A 94 -10.33 11.23 -17.87
N LEU A 95 -9.76 10.05 -17.66
CA LEU A 95 -8.73 9.46 -18.49
C LEU A 95 -9.01 7.97 -18.67
N THR A 96 -8.97 7.50 -19.88
CA THR A 96 -9.06 6.06 -20.14
C THR A 96 -7.81 5.33 -19.62
N PRO A 97 -7.91 4.05 -19.27
CA PRO A 97 -6.75 3.23 -18.91
C PRO A 97 -5.63 3.26 -19.96
N ALA A 98 -5.99 3.24 -21.24
CA ALA A 98 -5.03 3.35 -22.34
C ALA A 98 -4.27 4.70 -22.35
N GLU A 99 -4.95 5.81 -22.01
CA GLU A 99 -4.30 7.12 -21.89
C GLU A 99 -3.32 7.15 -20.72
N LEU A 100 -3.69 6.60 -19.56
CA LEU A 100 -2.81 6.51 -18.40
C LEU A 100 -1.55 5.68 -18.70
N VAL A 101 -1.71 4.53 -19.35
CA VAL A 101 -0.58 3.69 -19.76
C VAL A 101 0.34 4.44 -20.73
N ARG A 102 -0.21 5.12 -21.75
CA ARG A 102 0.61 5.96 -22.64
C ARG A 102 1.33 7.08 -21.91
N MET A 103 0.69 7.71 -20.92
CA MET A 103 1.32 8.74 -20.10
C MET A 103 2.46 8.16 -19.24
N ALA A 104 2.24 7.01 -18.61
CA ALA A 104 3.26 6.33 -17.83
C ALA A 104 4.50 5.99 -18.68
N LEU A 105 4.31 5.46 -19.89
CA LEU A 105 5.39 5.19 -20.84
C LEU A 105 6.13 6.46 -21.25
N LYS A 106 5.40 7.54 -21.61
CA LYS A 106 5.98 8.84 -21.99
C LYS A 106 6.81 9.45 -20.87
N LEU A 107 6.41 9.23 -19.62
CA LEU A 107 7.11 9.70 -18.43
C LEU A 107 8.19 8.72 -17.94
N GLU A 108 8.47 7.69 -18.73
CA GLU A 108 9.46 6.64 -18.42
C GLU A 108 9.21 5.95 -17.07
N CYS A 109 7.95 5.81 -16.66
CA CYS A 109 7.59 5.08 -15.47
C CYS A 109 7.79 3.57 -15.69
N PHE A 110 8.36 2.91 -14.69
CA PHE A 110 8.60 1.47 -14.71
C PHE A 110 7.36 0.65 -14.31
N ALA A 111 6.52 1.24 -13.50
CA ALA A 111 5.27 0.64 -13.03
C ALA A 111 4.18 1.71 -12.82
N ILE A 112 2.94 1.25 -12.72
CA ILE A 112 1.81 2.04 -12.23
C ILE A 112 1.40 1.46 -10.89
N VAL A 113 1.23 2.32 -9.87
CA VAL A 113 0.85 1.91 -8.51
C VAL A 113 -0.45 2.59 -8.11
N PHE A 114 -1.50 1.79 -7.86
CA PHE A 114 -2.72 2.30 -7.28
C PHE A 114 -2.50 2.60 -5.80
N ASN A 115 -2.71 3.85 -5.42
CA ASN A 115 -2.47 4.37 -4.08
C ASN A 115 -3.59 5.36 -3.70
N VAL A 116 -3.52 6.01 -2.55
CA VAL A 116 -4.41 7.07 -2.07
C VAL A 116 -5.70 6.55 -1.43
N ASN A 117 -6.42 5.64 -2.09
CA ASN A 117 -7.64 5.01 -1.59
C ASN A 117 -7.64 3.49 -1.83
N GLU A 118 -8.73 2.81 -1.56
CA GLU A 118 -8.83 1.34 -1.65
C GLU A 118 -9.09 0.89 -3.11
N PRO A 119 -8.28 -0.01 -3.70
CA PRO A 119 -8.51 -0.51 -5.05
C PRO A 119 -9.80 -1.33 -5.20
N ALA A 120 -10.27 -2.01 -4.15
CA ALA A 120 -11.51 -2.81 -4.22
C ALA A 120 -12.77 -2.00 -4.55
N VAL A 121 -12.70 -0.66 -4.49
CA VAL A 121 -13.83 0.20 -4.84
C VAL A 121 -13.89 0.57 -6.32
N SER A 122 -12.91 0.15 -7.12
CA SER A 122 -12.79 0.45 -8.56
C SER A 122 -12.24 -0.74 -9.36
N LEU A 123 -12.54 -1.98 -8.94
CA LEU A 123 -11.99 -3.19 -9.57
C LEU A 123 -12.28 -3.30 -11.08
N PRO A 124 -13.48 -3.00 -11.60
CA PRO A 124 -13.73 -3.06 -13.04
C PRO A 124 -12.80 -2.15 -13.86
N THR A 125 -12.62 -0.89 -13.44
CA THR A 125 -11.68 0.05 -14.07
C THR A 125 -10.22 -0.45 -13.97
N LEU A 126 -9.84 -1.06 -12.84
CA LEU A 126 -8.48 -1.58 -12.65
C LEU A 126 -8.22 -2.86 -13.46
N GLN A 127 -9.23 -3.69 -13.72
CA GLN A 127 -9.13 -4.82 -14.65
C GLN A 127 -8.89 -4.34 -16.09
N GLU A 128 -9.59 -3.28 -16.53
CA GLU A 128 -9.34 -2.66 -17.83
C GLU A 128 -7.91 -2.08 -17.90
N LEU A 129 -7.46 -1.39 -16.83
CA LEU A 129 -6.09 -0.88 -16.75
C LEU A 129 -5.04 -2.01 -16.86
N LYS A 130 -5.32 -3.18 -16.26
CA LYS A 130 -4.43 -4.36 -16.34
C LYS A 130 -4.22 -4.82 -17.77
N VAL A 131 -5.29 -4.89 -18.56
CA VAL A 131 -5.18 -5.30 -19.98
C VAL A 131 -4.21 -4.38 -20.74
N HIS A 132 -4.39 -3.06 -20.64
CA HIS A 132 -3.52 -2.11 -21.33
C HIS A 132 -2.08 -2.08 -20.77
N ALA A 133 -1.91 -2.29 -19.46
CA ALA A 133 -0.60 -2.35 -18.84
C ALA A 133 0.18 -3.60 -19.31
N ASP A 134 -0.48 -4.76 -19.44
CA ASP A 134 0.13 -5.98 -19.94
C ASP A 134 0.59 -5.85 -21.41
N GLU A 135 -0.26 -5.27 -22.26
CA GLU A 135 0.09 -5.00 -23.65
C GLU A 135 1.33 -4.09 -23.77
N ALA A 136 1.51 -3.19 -22.79
CA ALA A 136 2.62 -2.25 -22.74
C ALA A 136 3.85 -2.76 -21.97
N GLY A 137 3.76 -3.93 -21.34
CA GLY A 137 4.84 -4.48 -20.49
C GLY A 137 5.05 -3.70 -19.19
N LEU A 138 4.06 -2.94 -18.71
CA LEU A 138 4.12 -2.20 -17.46
C LEU A 138 3.62 -3.04 -16.28
N ALA A 139 4.41 -3.09 -15.20
CA ALA A 139 3.98 -3.72 -13.97
C ALA A 139 2.91 -2.88 -13.25
N LEU A 140 1.93 -3.54 -12.64
CA LEU A 140 0.96 -2.92 -11.75
C LEU A 140 1.20 -3.32 -10.31
N GLY A 141 1.12 -2.35 -9.39
CA GLY A 141 1.12 -2.56 -7.96
C GLY A 141 -0.01 -1.80 -7.27
N CYS A 142 -0.31 -2.13 -6.03
CA CYS A 142 -1.29 -1.38 -5.25
C CYS A 142 -1.00 -1.35 -3.76
N LEU A 143 -1.57 -0.34 -3.10
CA LEU A 143 -1.77 -0.31 -1.65
C LEU A 143 -3.23 -0.62 -1.37
N THR A 144 -3.52 -1.62 -0.54
CA THR A 144 -4.87 -2.05 -0.18
C THR A 144 -5.03 -2.24 1.32
N ASN A 145 -6.21 -2.05 1.84
CA ASN A 145 -6.55 -2.44 3.21
C ASN A 145 -6.95 -3.93 3.33
N ALA A 146 -7.07 -4.60 2.19
CA ALA A 146 -7.41 -6.02 2.07
C ALA A 146 -8.71 -6.47 2.78
N TYR A 147 -9.64 -5.57 3.08
CA TYR A 147 -10.97 -5.92 3.62
C TYR A 147 -11.92 -6.34 2.49
N THR A 148 -11.47 -7.28 1.70
CA THR A 148 -12.08 -7.78 0.47
C THR A 148 -12.66 -9.18 0.66
N THR A 149 -13.65 -9.56 -0.15
CA THR A 149 -14.08 -10.94 -0.24
C THR A 149 -12.97 -11.83 -0.82
N ALA A 150 -13.09 -13.14 -0.70
CA ALA A 150 -12.11 -14.06 -1.28
C ALA A 150 -11.99 -13.90 -2.80
N GLU A 151 -13.12 -13.69 -3.49
CA GLU A 151 -13.16 -13.45 -4.93
C GLU A 151 -12.41 -12.17 -5.31
N SER A 152 -12.68 -11.07 -4.62
CA SER A 152 -11.99 -9.80 -4.88
C SER A 152 -10.52 -9.84 -4.48
N THR A 153 -10.15 -10.61 -3.48
CA THR A 153 -8.74 -10.86 -3.13
C THR A 153 -8.02 -11.58 -4.26
N HIS A 154 -8.67 -12.57 -4.89
CA HIS A 154 -8.14 -13.23 -6.07
C HIS A 154 -8.01 -12.26 -7.25
N MET A 155 -9.02 -11.42 -7.51
CA MET A 155 -8.94 -10.38 -8.54
C MET A 155 -7.77 -9.40 -8.29
N LEU A 156 -7.54 -8.98 -7.03
CA LEU A 156 -6.37 -8.16 -6.69
C LEU A 156 -5.07 -8.86 -7.05
N ALA A 157 -4.96 -10.16 -6.75
CA ALA A 157 -3.77 -10.96 -7.11
C ALA A 157 -3.61 -11.11 -8.63
N GLU A 158 -4.69 -11.15 -9.41
CA GLU A 158 -4.63 -11.19 -10.88
C GLU A 158 -4.19 -9.86 -11.49
N ILE A 159 -4.71 -8.73 -10.95
CA ILE A 159 -4.43 -7.38 -11.44
C ILE A 159 -2.99 -6.95 -11.08
N PHE A 160 -2.56 -7.17 -9.84
CA PHE A 160 -1.33 -6.58 -9.30
C PHE A 160 -0.24 -7.63 -9.09
N SER A 161 0.98 -7.32 -9.53
CA SER A 161 2.14 -8.19 -9.38
C SER A 161 2.85 -8.02 -8.03
N PHE A 162 2.69 -6.86 -7.39
CA PHE A 162 3.18 -6.55 -6.06
C PHE A 162 2.15 -5.72 -5.29
N ILE A 163 2.00 -5.99 -4.00
CA ILE A 163 0.90 -5.47 -3.19
C ILE A 163 1.43 -5.05 -1.82
N ASN A 164 1.14 -3.83 -1.40
CA ASN A 164 1.31 -3.42 -0.02
C ASN A 164 -0.02 -3.49 0.71
N ILE A 165 -0.04 -4.16 1.86
CA ILE A 165 -1.26 -4.35 2.64
C ILE A 165 -1.21 -3.52 3.92
N GLY A 166 -2.20 -2.66 4.07
CA GLY A 166 -2.37 -1.83 5.26
C GLY A 166 -3.00 -2.60 6.42
N LEU A 167 -2.21 -3.39 7.16
CA LEU A 167 -2.63 -3.97 8.44
C LEU A 167 -2.58 -2.89 9.52
N LYS A 168 -3.72 -2.26 9.79
CA LYS A 168 -3.78 -1.02 10.59
C LYS A 168 -3.60 -1.24 12.09
N GLY A 169 -3.92 -2.44 12.58
CA GLY A 169 -3.81 -2.92 13.96
C GLY A 169 -4.17 -4.38 14.01
N PHE A 170 -4.17 -5.00 15.18
CA PHE A 170 -4.38 -6.43 15.33
C PHE A 170 -5.66 -6.79 16.12
N THR A 171 -6.22 -5.84 16.87
CA THR A 171 -7.41 -6.08 17.70
C THR A 171 -8.71 -5.69 17.01
N LYS A 172 -9.81 -6.35 17.40
CA LYS A 172 -11.17 -6.00 16.93
C LYS A 172 -11.59 -4.63 17.43
N GLU A 173 -11.21 -4.29 18.65
CA GLU A 173 -11.50 -3.01 19.31
C GLU A 173 -10.90 -1.87 18.49
N PHE A 174 -9.63 -1.97 18.11
CA PHE A 174 -8.98 -1.00 17.25
C PHE A 174 -9.72 -0.85 15.92
N HIS A 175 -10.08 -1.95 15.27
CA HIS A 175 -10.76 -1.91 13.98
C HIS A 175 -12.16 -1.30 14.07
N ARG A 176 -12.91 -1.54 15.16
CA ARG A 176 -14.22 -0.91 15.36
C ARG A 176 -14.13 0.57 15.64
N GLU A 177 -13.20 0.99 16.50
CA GLU A 177 -13.10 2.36 16.97
C GLU A 177 -12.38 3.29 15.99
N TYR A 178 -11.27 2.83 15.40
CA TYR A 178 -10.38 3.69 14.59
C TYR A 178 -10.54 3.48 13.08
N ILE A 179 -11.02 2.32 12.65
CA ILE A 179 -11.12 1.96 11.23
C ILE A 179 -12.57 1.92 10.74
N GLY A 180 -13.52 1.63 11.64
CA GLY A 180 -14.95 1.59 11.35
C GLY A 180 -15.42 0.25 10.77
N VAL A 181 -14.68 -0.87 10.97
CA VAL A 181 -15.09 -2.22 10.56
C VAL A 181 -15.18 -3.16 11.76
N ALA A 182 -15.96 -4.23 11.60
CA ALA A 182 -16.30 -5.10 12.72
C ALA A 182 -15.15 -5.98 13.21
N ASP A 183 -14.26 -6.41 12.32
CA ASP A 183 -13.25 -7.42 12.60
C ASP A 183 -12.01 -7.28 11.69
N VAL A 184 -10.86 -7.74 12.20
CA VAL A 184 -9.59 -7.82 11.47
C VAL A 184 -9.43 -9.15 10.71
N GLU A 185 -10.14 -10.19 11.07
CA GLU A 185 -9.96 -11.55 10.53
C GLU A 185 -10.01 -11.64 9.00
N PRO A 186 -10.92 -10.94 8.28
CA PRO A 186 -10.87 -10.93 6.82
C PRO A 186 -9.55 -10.41 6.26
N ILE A 187 -8.95 -9.39 6.91
CA ILE A 187 -7.67 -8.83 6.50
C ILE A 187 -6.55 -9.85 6.70
N LEU A 188 -6.49 -10.49 7.87
CA LEU A 188 -5.48 -11.50 8.19
C LEU A 188 -5.56 -12.70 7.23
N ARG A 189 -6.77 -13.15 6.92
CA ARG A 189 -7.01 -14.18 5.89
C ARG A 189 -6.46 -13.78 4.54
N ASN A 190 -6.76 -12.55 4.11
CA ASN A 190 -6.40 -12.05 2.80
C ASN A 190 -4.90 -11.74 2.68
N ILE A 191 -4.22 -11.34 3.77
CA ILE A 191 -2.74 -11.24 3.80
C ILE A 191 -2.12 -12.61 3.48
N ARG A 192 -2.58 -13.69 4.10
CA ARG A 192 -2.08 -15.06 3.81
C ARG A 192 -2.29 -15.44 2.35
N ALA A 193 -3.49 -15.18 1.82
CA ALA A 193 -3.82 -15.52 0.44
C ALA A 193 -2.97 -14.72 -0.58
N LEU A 194 -2.79 -13.42 -0.36
CA LEU A 194 -2.00 -12.56 -1.23
C LEU A 194 -0.51 -12.88 -1.13
N ALA A 195 0.03 -13.15 0.06
CA ALA A 195 1.43 -13.52 0.25
C ALA A 195 1.79 -14.86 -0.43
N ALA A 196 0.83 -15.79 -0.50
CA ALA A 196 1.02 -17.06 -1.24
C ALA A 196 1.04 -16.88 -2.77
N ALA A 197 0.46 -15.78 -3.29
CA ALA A 197 0.27 -15.56 -4.73
C ALA A 197 1.20 -14.50 -5.32
N ARG A 198 1.61 -13.48 -4.55
CA ARG A 198 2.30 -12.29 -5.05
C ARG A 198 3.40 -11.82 -4.08
N HIS A 199 4.23 -10.89 -4.56
CA HIS A 199 5.09 -10.13 -3.65
C HIS A 199 4.24 -9.23 -2.76
N VAL A 200 4.40 -9.39 -1.45
CA VAL A 200 3.66 -8.62 -0.45
C VAL A 200 4.62 -7.90 0.48
N GLU A 201 4.35 -6.62 0.73
CA GLU A 201 4.89 -5.84 1.84
C GLU A 201 3.72 -5.38 2.72
N VAL A 202 3.93 -5.17 4.00
CA VAL A 202 2.85 -4.81 4.94
C VAL A 202 3.15 -3.48 5.61
N THR A 203 2.13 -2.64 5.76
CA THR A 203 2.25 -1.31 6.38
C THR A 203 1.34 -1.19 7.59
N THR A 204 1.88 -0.69 8.71
CA THR A 204 1.12 -0.41 9.93
C THR A 204 1.40 1.00 10.44
N PRO A 205 0.40 1.90 10.48
CA PRO A 205 0.52 3.18 11.18
C PRO A 205 0.49 2.94 12.69
N ILE A 206 1.48 3.46 13.41
CA ILE A 206 1.54 3.38 14.88
C ILE A 206 0.85 4.61 15.47
N VAL A 207 -0.20 4.37 16.24
CA VAL A 207 -1.03 5.38 16.93
C VAL A 207 -0.69 5.32 18.41
N GLN A 208 -0.11 6.39 18.95
CA GLN A 208 0.36 6.42 20.34
C GLN A 208 -0.77 6.15 21.34
N GLY A 209 -0.50 5.26 22.30
CA GLY A 209 -1.45 4.87 23.35
C GLY A 209 -2.59 3.99 22.86
N VAL A 210 -2.55 3.51 21.61
CA VAL A 210 -3.66 2.76 20.99
C VAL A 210 -3.21 1.40 20.46
N ASN A 211 -2.28 1.35 19.51
CA ASN A 211 -1.89 0.10 18.85
C ASN A 211 -0.39 -0.26 18.97
N GLU A 212 0.38 0.42 19.81
CA GLU A 212 1.78 0.02 20.06
C GLU A 212 1.90 -1.41 20.61
N ALA A 213 0.92 -1.83 21.40
CA ALA A 213 0.85 -3.20 21.94
C ALA A 213 0.61 -4.26 20.85
N ASP A 214 0.14 -3.86 19.67
CA ASP A 214 -0.09 -4.77 18.54
C ASP A 214 1.23 -5.12 17.81
N ILE A 215 2.31 -4.35 18.00
CA ILE A 215 3.59 -4.55 17.32
C ILE A 215 4.10 -6.02 17.42
N PRO A 216 4.22 -6.65 18.60
CA PRO A 216 4.65 -8.03 18.68
C PRO A 216 3.65 -9.01 18.03
N LEU A 217 2.35 -8.76 18.13
CA LEU A 217 1.31 -9.61 17.54
C LEU A 217 1.36 -9.59 16.01
N ILE A 218 1.58 -8.40 15.42
CA ILE A 218 1.76 -8.23 13.98
C ILE A 218 3.04 -8.93 13.51
N ALA A 219 4.15 -8.75 14.24
CA ALA A 219 5.42 -9.39 13.90
C ALA A 219 5.31 -10.93 13.95
N ASP A 220 4.69 -11.49 14.98
CA ASP A 220 4.46 -12.94 15.11
C ASP A 220 3.54 -13.47 13.98
N PHE A 221 2.48 -12.73 13.65
CA PHE A 221 1.57 -13.10 12.57
C PHE A 221 2.28 -13.13 11.21
N LEU A 222 3.05 -12.11 10.88
CA LEU A 222 3.78 -12.02 9.61
C LEU A 222 4.88 -13.08 9.55
N ALA A 223 5.64 -13.27 10.62
CA ALA A 223 6.67 -14.31 10.72
C ALA A 223 6.09 -15.72 10.58
N GLY A 224 4.85 -15.94 11.04
CA GLY A 224 4.11 -17.20 10.86
C GLY A 224 3.68 -17.46 9.41
N ILE A 225 3.72 -16.46 8.53
CA ILE A 225 3.51 -16.61 7.09
C ILE A 225 4.86 -16.76 6.40
N ASP A 226 5.73 -15.75 6.52
CA ASP A 226 7.06 -15.71 5.95
C ASP A 226 7.89 -14.60 6.63
N ARG A 227 9.02 -14.94 7.23
CA ARG A 227 9.91 -13.99 7.92
C ARG A 227 10.47 -12.89 7.02
N GLU A 228 10.53 -13.15 5.72
CA GLU A 228 11.05 -12.21 4.73
C GLU A 228 9.99 -11.22 4.22
N ILE A 229 8.75 -11.24 4.71
CA ILE A 229 7.77 -10.20 4.38
C ILE A 229 8.26 -8.86 4.95
N PRO A 230 8.54 -7.85 4.10
CA PRO A 230 8.92 -6.53 4.59
C PRO A 230 7.78 -5.87 5.34
N TRP A 231 8.05 -5.44 6.57
CA TRP A 231 7.08 -4.74 7.40
C TRP A 231 7.48 -3.29 7.62
N HIS A 232 6.58 -2.38 7.26
CA HIS A 232 6.74 -0.94 7.34
C HIS A 232 5.88 -0.38 8.48
N ALA A 233 6.48 -0.11 9.64
CA ALA A 233 5.86 0.68 10.67
C ALA A 233 5.93 2.16 10.29
N PHE A 234 4.82 2.88 10.37
CA PHE A 234 4.76 4.31 10.10
C PHE A 234 4.46 5.06 11.39
N ARG A 235 5.29 6.02 11.73
CA ARG A 235 4.90 7.02 12.71
C ARG A 235 3.65 7.73 12.21
N LEU A 236 2.53 7.60 12.94
CA LEU A 236 1.30 8.25 12.55
C LEU A 236 1.51 9.76 12.43
N LEU A 237 1.00 10.34 11.34
CA LEU A 237 0.77 11.77 11.23
C LEU A 237 -0.65 12.04 11.72
N PRO A 238 -0.83 12.89 12.75
CA PRO A 238 -2.15 13.26 13.23
C PRO A 238 -2.90 14.06 12.15
N GLU A 239 -3.92 13.41 11.56
CA GLU A 239 -4.69 13.95 10.45
C GLU A 239 -6.19 13.68 10.67
N HIS A 240 -7.03 14.31 9.89
CA HIS A 240 -8.48 14.14 9.86
C HIS A 240 -9.11 14.32 11.26
N GLU A 241 -9.78 13.31 11.83
CA GLU A 241 -10.39 13.38 13.17
C GLU A 241 -9.34 13.31 14.30
N MET A 242 -8.12 12.95 13.99
CA MET A 242 -7.02 12.81 14.97
C MET A 242 -5.99 13.94 14.89
N LYS A 243 -6.28 15.05 14.22
CA LYS A 243 -5.37 16.19 14.03
C LYS A 243 -4.79 16.76 15.33
N ASP A 244 -5.50 16.61 16.44
CA ASP A 244 -5.10 17.10 17.76
C ASP A 244 -4.41 16.02 18.61
N SER A 245 -4.17 14.84 18.06
CA SER A 245 -3.48 13.72 18.74
C SER A 245 -1.97 13.95 18.81
N ALA A 246 -1.32 13.35 19.81
CA ALA A 246 0.13 13.39 19.93
C ALA A 246 0.81 12.51 18.85
N TYR A 247 2.01 12.93 18.43
CA TYR A 247 2.89 12.08 17.65
C TYR A 247 3.41 10.92 18.48
N PRO A 248 3.52 9.69 17.95
CA PRO A 248 4.10 8.57 18.65
C PRO A 248 5.53 8.85 19.14
N ASN A 249 5.85 8.37 20.34
CA ASN A 249 7.19 8.44 20.90
C ASN A 249 8.13 7.53 20.10
N ILE A 250 9.10 8.14 19.43
CA ILE A 250 10.03 7.44 18.53
C ILE A 250 10.87 6.40 19.30
N GLU A 251 11.34 6.70 20.51
CA GLU A 251 12.16 5.76 21.29
C GLU A 251 11.39 4.52 21.72
N ALA A 252 10.16 4.69 22.22
CA ALA A 252 9.30 3.57 22.60
C ALA A 252 8.96 2.68 21.39
N VAL A 253 8.64 3.28 20.24
CA VAL A 253 8.40 2.54 19.00
C VAL A 253 9.65 1.84 18.52
N ASN A 254 10.82 2.50 18.53
CA ASN A 254 12.10 1.89 18.16
C ASN A 254 12.42 0.66 19.03
N GLN A 255 12.17 0.73 20.32
CA GLN A 255 12.42 -0.41 21.23
C GLN A 255 11.53 -1.60 20.88
N ALA A 256 10.22 -1.38 20.66
CA ALA A 256 9.30 -2.42 20.26
C ALA A 256 9.64 -3.02 18.88
N LEU A 257 10.09 -2.19 17.92
CA LEU A 257 10.50 -2.64 16.59
C LEU A 257 11.84 -3.41 16.62
N ASN A 258 12.76 -3.10 17.55
CA ASN A 258 13.96 -3.91 17.76
C ASN A 258 13.62 -5.34 18.17
N ASP A 259 12.61 -5.51 19.05
CA ASP A 259 12.14 -6.84 19.42
C ASP A 259 11.50 -7.57 18.22
N ALA A 260 10.77 -6.84 17.35
CA ALA A 260 10.21 -7.38 16.13
C ALA A 260 11.26 -7.90 15.12
N ARG A 261 12.46 -7.28 15.07
CA ARG A 261 13.60 -7.75 14.25
C ARG A 261 14.13 -9.13 14.64
N SER A 262 13.83 -9.62 15.82
CA SER A 262 14.13 -11.02 16.20
C SER A 262 13.21 -12.02 15.47
N ARG A 263 12.05 -11.58 14.99
CA ARG A 263 11.01 -12.38 14.33
C ARG A 263 11.00 -12.22 12.83
N LEU A 264 11.19 -10.98 12.33
CA LEU A 264 11.15 -10.61 10.92
C LEU A 264 12.52 -10.15 10.42
N ASP A 265 12.86 -10.51 9.22
CA ASP A 265 14.14 -10.19 8.59
C ASP A 265 14.20 -8.73 8.10
N TYR A 266 13.05 -8.15 7.76
CA TYR A 266 12.94 -6.78 7.24
C TYR A 266 11.87 -5.97 7.98
N VAL A 267 12.33 -5.09 8.87
CA VAL A 267 11.46 -4.17 9.65
C VAL A 267 11.94 -2.74 9.43
N TYR A 268 11.05 -1.90 8.94
CA TYR A 268 11.30 -0.50 8.61
C TYR A 268 10.46 0.44 9.47
N PHE A 269 10.97 1.66 9.72
CA PHE A 269 10.22 2.69 10.44
C PHE A 269 10.34 4.03 9.75
N HIS A 270 9.19 4.61 9.42
CA HIS A 270 9.04 5.75 8.50
C HIS A 270 8.46 7.00 9.17
N ASN A 271 8.38 8.08 8.39
CA ASN A 271 7.79 9.38 8.71
C ASN A 271 8.59 10.22 9.72
N PHE A 272 9.92 10.10 9.71
CA PHE A 272 10.81 11.07 10.37
C PHE A 272 12.14 11.19 9.63
N VAL A 273 12.67 12.41 9.55
CA VAL A 273 13.87 12.72 8.76
C VAL A 273 15.12 12.07 9.38
N GLY A 274 15.99 11.53 8.52
CA GLY A 274 17.28 10.96 8.95
C GLY A 274 17.19 9.60 9.61
N SER A 275 16.08 8.88 9.45
CA SER A 275 15.92 7.54 9.99
C SER A 275 16.84 6.53 9.31
N GLU A 276 17.68 5.84 10.07
CA GLU A 276 18.44 4.68 9.57
C GLU A 276 17.59 3.42 9.43
N TRP A 277 16.38 3.42 9.98
CA TRP A 277 15.42 2.33 9.87
C TRP A 277 14.88 2.10 8.46
N VAL A 278 15.18 2.99 7.53
CA VAL A 278 14.81 2.85 6.11
C VAL A 278 15.83 2.03 5.31
N ASN A 279 16.98 1.69 5.90
CA ASN A 279 18.01 0.88 5.28
C ASN A 279 17.67 -0.61 5.36
N SER A 280 18.03 -1.38 4.32
CA SER A 280 17.90 -2.84 4.32
C SER A 280 19.23 -3.49 4.68
N ALA A 281 19.21 -4.32 5.73
CA ALA A 281 20.36 -5.15 6.13
C ALA A 281 20.18 -6.58 5.65
N CYS A 282 21.30 -7.25 5.35
CA CYS A 282 21.32 -8.67 5.05
C CYS A 282 20.93 -9.49 6.28
N PRO A 283 19.91 -10.35 6.25
CA PRO A 283 19.50 -11.14 7.42
C PRO A 283 20.58 -12.11 7.91
N ALA A 284 21.47 -12.57 7.01
CA ALA A 284 22.48 -13.56 7.36
C ALA A 284 23.74 -12.96 8.03
N CYS A 285 24.17 -11.75 7.65
CA CYS A 285 25.41 -11.16 8.14
C CYS A 285 25.31 -9.74 8.70
N GLY A 286 24.11 -9.14 8.71
CA GLY A 286 23.87 -7.81 9.24
C GLY A 286 24.39 -6.63 8.40
N ARG A 287 25.09 -6.89 7.28
CA ARG A 287 25.61 -5.83 6.41
C ARG A 287 24.46 -5.03 5.80
N VAL A 288 24.50 -3.69 5.85
CA VAL A 288 23.61 -2.84 5.07
C VAL A 288 23.86 -3.07 3.60
N VAL A 289 22.82 -3.47 2.87
CA VAL A 289 22.89 -3.84 1.43
C VAL A 289 22.12 -2.86 0.56
N ILE A 290 21.18 -2.11 1.14
CA ILE A 290 20.45 -1.03 0.45
C ILE A 290 20.36 0.16 1.42
N GLU A 291 20.92 1.30 1.01
CA GLU A 291 20.88 2.54 1.78
C GLU A 291 19.82 3.47 1.19
N ARG A 292 19.07 4.14 2.07
CA ARG A 292 18.03 5.12 1.70
C ARG A 292 18.15 6.37 2.55
N ILE A 293 17.74 7.50 1.96
CA ILE A 293 17.62 8.78 2.65
C ILE A 293 16.15 8.99 2.99
N SER A 294 15.84 9.09 4.29
CA SER A 294 14.49 9.41 4.75
C SER A 294 14.27 10.92 4.76
N LEU A 295 13.24 11.35 4.05
CA LEU A 295 12.78 12.74 3.98
C LEU A 295 11.54 12.97 4.86
N GLY A 296 11.24 12.04 5.76
CA GLY A 296 10.02 12.05 6.57
C GLY A 296 8.77 11.91 5.71
N CYS A 297 7.80 12.81 5.89
CA CYS A 297 6.55 12.80 5.10
C CYS A 297 6.75 13.04 3.60
N GLY A 298 7.93 13.48 3.16
CA GLY A 298 8.31 13.62 1.76
C GLY A 298 8.67 12.30 1.07
N GLY A 299 8.56 11.17 1.81
CA GLY A 299 8.94 9.83 1.35
C GLY A 299 10.44 9.58 1.47
N ASP A 300 10.86 8.45 0.94
CA ASP A 300 12.25 8.02 1.01
C ASP A 300 12.87 7.97 -0.40
N LYS A 301 14.20 7.95 -0.46
CA LYS A 301 14.95 7.86 -1.70
C LYS A 301 16.02 6.79 -1.60
N LEU A 302 16.19 6.02 -2.65
CA LEU A 302 17.35 5.16 -2.80
C LEU A 302 18.63 6.04 -2.85
N ASP A 303 19.60 5.74 -1.99
CA ASP A 303 20.92 6.34 -1.99
C ASP A 303 21.95 5.42 -2.63
N ARG A 304 22.08 4.19 -2.10
CA ARG A 304 23.02 3.18 -2.61
C ARG A 304 22.40 1.80 -2.64
N PHE A 305 22.71 1.05 -3.66
CA PHE A 305 22.35 -0.35 -3.82
C PHE A 305 23.61 -1.19 -3.96
N HIS A 306 23.93 -1.99 -2.95
CA HIS A 306 25.18 -2.75 -2.88
C HIS A 306 25.03 -4.20 -3.35
N CYS A 307 23.80 -4.71 -3.50
CA CYS A 307 23.59 -6.08 -3.94
C CYS A 307 24.12 -6.29 -5.37
N ILE A 308 24.65 -7.47 -5.61
CA ILE A 308 25.01 -7.98 -6.93
C ILE A 308 24.04 -9.10 -7.25
N ASP A 309 23.26 -8.97 -8.31
CA ASP A 309 22.21 -9.93 -8.70
C ASP A 309 21.26 -10.26 -7.53
N ASN A 310 20.82 -9.23 -6.80
CA ASN A 310 20.03 -9.33 -5.58
C ASN A 310 20.67 -10.19 -4.48
N ARG A 311 22.02 -10.29 -4.44
CA ARG A 311 22.75 -10.99 -3.38
C ARG A 311 23.60 -10.05 -2.55
N CYS A 312 23.72 -10.37 -1.27
CA CYS A 312 24.62 -9.67 -0.36
C CYS A 312 26.07 -9.79 -0.81
N PRO A 313 26.82 -8.69 -1.01
CA PRO A 313 28.21 -8.74 -1.45
C PRO A 313 29.16 -9.28 -0.37
N GLY A 314 28.69 -9.40 0.88
CA GLY A 314 29.51 -9.91 1.98
C GLY A 314 29.44 -11.41 2.20
N CYS A 315 28.26 -12.01 2.05
CA CYS A 315 28.05 -13.43 2.35
C CYS A 315 27.30 -14.22 1.25
N GLY A 316 26.88 -13.56 0.16
CA GLY A 316 26.16 -14.21 -0.94
C GLY A 316 24.69 -14.54 -0.66
N TYR A 317 24.14 -14.19 0.52
CA TYR A 317 22.74 -14.42 0.84
C TYR A 317 21.83 -13.73 -0.19
N ALA A 318 20.82 -14.44 -0.68
CA ALA A 318 19.87 -13.88 -1.63
C ALA A 318 18.91 -12.92 -0.90
N ILE A 319 18.96 -11.65 -1.24
CA ILE A 319 18.01 -10.65 -0.72
C ILE A 319 16.71 -10.77 -1.50
N ARG A 320 15.62 -10.97 -0.80
CA ARG A 320 14.29 -11.09 -1.43
C ARG A 320 13.92 -9.79 -2.12
N MET A 321 13.74 -9.82 -3.43
CA MET A 321 13.39 -8.69 -4.26
C MET A 321 12.36 -9.09 -5.31
N HIS A 322 11.40 -8.22 -5.59
CA HIS A 322 10.57 -8.28 -6.77
C HIS A 322 11.18 -7.42 -7.87
N GLY A 323 11.84 -8.07 -8.85
CA GLY A 323 12.61 -7.40 -9.88
C GLY A 323 14.04 -7.04 -9.46
N THR A 324 14.66 -6.15 -10.19
CA THR A 324 16.05 -5.73 -10.02
C THR A 324 16.19 -4.21 -9.91
N LEU A 325 17.37 -3.74 -9.54
CA LEU A 325 17.70 -2.31 -9.55
C LEU A 325 17.42 -1.69 -10.93
N VAL A 326 16.77 -0.52 -10.94
CA VAL A 326 16.52 0.27 -12.16
C VAL A 326 17.53 1.42 -12.24
N GLU A 327 18.68 1.17 -12.86
CA GLU A 327 19.83 2.09 -12.86
C GLU A 327 19.60 3.45 -13.55
N ARG A 328 18.68 3.53 -14.49
CA ARG A 328 18.47 4.75 -15.30
C ARG A 328 18.16 6.01 -14.46
N PHE A 329 17.51 5.85 -13.32
CA PHE A 329 17.05 6.95 -12.47
C PHE A 329 17.98 7.25 -11.30
N HIS A 330 18.95 6.37 -11.03
CA HIS A 330 19.92 6.58 -9.95
C HIS A 330 20.99 7.62 -10.37
N LYS A 331 21.33 7.70 -11.66
CA LYS A 331 22.37 8.63 -12.17
C LYS A 331 21.95 10.10 -12.25
N GLU A 332 20.64 10.40 -12.35
CA GLU A 332 20.13 11.77 -12.44
C GLU A 332 20.08 12.51 -11.09
N VAL A 333 20.20 11.81 -9.97
CA VAL A 333 20.14 12.39 -8.61
C VAL A 333 21.52 12.82 -8.08
N ALA A 334 22.58 12.46 -8.76
CA ALA A 334 23.97 12.80 -8.40
C ALA A 334 24.48 14.13 -9.02
N ARG A 335 23.59 14.99 -9.53
CA ARG A 335 23.94 16.32 -10.06
C ARG A 335 23.27 17.44 -9.28
#